data_a7280464947fcda34629d0d5d475cc0d
#
_entry.id   a7280464947fcda34629d0d5d475cc0d
#
_cell.length_a   1.000
_cell.length_b   1.000
_cell.length_c   1.000
_cell.angle_alpha   90.00
_cell.angle_beta   90.00
_cell.angle_gamma   90.00
#
_symmetry.space_group_name_H-M   'P 1'
#
loop_
_entity.id
_entity.type
_entity.pdbx_description
1 polymer ?
#
loop_
_entity_poly.entity_id
_entity_poly.type
_entity_poly.pdbx_seq_one_letter_code
_entity_poly.pdbx_strand_id
1 'polypeptide(L)'
;MFKRNTTHTETQQPVQAVERITSVLGSGVIWHGSIDGSGGVRIEGAFEGEIALRGMLVVGETGRVTCQNVRANTVIVAGAVRGNITTQKLEIRSSGRVWGDVVTTAFVTEEGAFLRGQIRMEETVELDLEPAPETTPSEAAQAESIASTPIVMPDQLSEGTTRKVPRRK
;
A
#
# COMPACT_ATOMS: atom_id res chain seq x y z
N MET A 1 -55.13 15.39 27.96
CA MET A 1 -54.41 14.36 27.18
C MET A 1 -53.25 15.05 26.47
N PHE A 2 -52.08 15.08 27.09
CA PHE A 2 -50.87 15.65 26.48
C PHE A 2 -49.95 14.53 26.10
N LYS A 3 -49.77 14.31 24.76
CA LYS A 3 -48.78 13.43 24.21
C LYS A 3 -47.43 14.14 24.24
N ARG A 4 -46.50 13.69 25.07
CA ARG A 4 -45.11 14.09 25.01
C ARG A 4 -44.46 13.34 23.86
N ASN A 5 -44.07 14.08 22.82
CA ASN A 5 -43.23 13.58 21.75
C ASN A 5 -41.79 13.61 22.26
N THR A 6 -41.24 12.47 22.61
CA THR A 6 -39.83 12.34 22.97
C THR A 6 -39.07 12.18 21.66
N THR A 7 -38.50 13.28 21.19
CA THR A 7 -37.55 13.24 20.08
C THR A 7 -36.25 12.65 20.62
N HIS A 8 -36.00 11.39 20.35
CA HIS A 8 -34.71 10.79 20.54
C HIS A 8 -33.78 11.40 19.49
N THR A 9 -32.97 12.35 19.89
CA THR A 9 -31.80 12.77 19.13
C THR A 9 -30.77 11.68 19.30
N GLU A 10 -30.71 10.78 18.34
CA GLU A 10 -29.63 9.82 18.21
C GLU A 10 -28.36 10.61 17.89
N THR A 11 -27.54 10.82 18.90
CA THR A 11 -26.20 11.33 18.74
C THR A 11 -25.40 10.26 17.98
N GLN A 12 -25.29 10.40 16.68
CA GLN A 12 -24.38 9.59 15.87
C GLN A 12 -22.96 9.91 16.34
N GLN A 13 -22.40 9.05 17.16
CA GLN A 13 -20.98 9.04 17.44
C GLN A 13 -20.26 8.80 16.11
N PRO A 14 -19.23 9.59 15.79
CA PRO A 14 -18.42 9.32 14.60
C PRO A 14 -17.87 7.90 14.73
N VAL A 15 -18.27 7.04 13.84
CA VAL A 15 -17.70 5.70 13.72
C VAL A 15 -16.23 5.91 13.42
N GLN A 16 -15.38 5.70 14.41
CA GLN A 16 -13.94 5.70 14.20
C GLN A 16 -13.68 4.60 13.16
N ALA A 17 -13.16 5.01 12.01
CA ALA A 17 -12.75 4.08 10.98
C ALA A 17 -11.72 3.14 11.60
N VAL A 18 -12.12 1.90 11.84
CA VAL A 18 -11.21 0.87 12.33
C VAL A 18 -10.21 0.63 11.21
N GLU A 19 -8.98 1.10 11.39
CA GLU A 19 -7.89 0.85 10.46
C GLU A 19 -7.67 -0.66 10.39
N ARG A 20 -8.07 -1.24 9.26
CA ARG A 20 -7.95 -2.69 9.02
C ARG A 20 -6.74 -2.94 8.13
N ILE A 21 -6.00 -4.00 8.43
CA ILE A 21 -4.95 -4.50 7.56
C ILE A 21 -5.62 -5.07 6.30
N THR A 22 -5.32 -4.48 5.15
CA THR A 22 -5.86 -4.88 3.85
C THR A 22 -4.84 -5.59 2.99
N SER A 23 -3.55 -5.40 3.25
CA SER A 23 -2.46 -5.97 2.48
C SER A 23 -1.40 -6.57 3.39
N VAL A 24 -0.87 -7.74 3.02
CA VAL A 24 0.17 -8.44 3.78
C VAL A 24 1.30 -8.85 2.83
N LEU A 25 2.52 -8.39 3.15
CA LEU A 25 3.74 -8.94 2.56
C LEU A 25 4.23 -10.06 3.47
N GLY A 26 4.11 -11.30 3.01
CA GLY A 26 4.48 -12.49 3.79
C GLY A 26 5.97 -12.61 4.02
N SER A 27 6.34 -13.44 5.00
CA SER A 27 7.74 -13.77 5.30
C SER A 27 8.43 -14.44 4.08
N GLY A 28 9.68 -14.06 3.82
CA GLY A 28 10.45 -14.56 2.67
C GLY A 28 10.25 -13.78 1.37
N VAL A 29 9.29 -12.85 1.32
CA VAL A 29 9.15 -11.95 0.18
C VAL A 29 10.15 -10.81 0.32
N ILE A 30 10.86 -10.51 -0.76
CA ILE A 30 11.74 -9.35 -0.88
C ILE A 30 11.09 -8.39 -1.87
N TRP A 31 10.81 -7.18 -1.42
CA TRP A 31 10.19 -6.15 -2.23
C TRP A 31 11.09 -4.93 -2.34
N HIS A 32 11.28 -4.44 -3.56
CA HIS A 32 12.00 -3.20 -3.85
C HIS A 32 11.08 -2.24 -4.58
N GLY A 33 10.99 -1.00 -4.12
CA GLY A 33 10.18 0.04 -4.75
C GLY A 33 9.38 0.87 -3.76
N SER A 34 8.29 1.50 -4.22
CA SER A 34 7.42 2.31 -3.39
C SER A 34 6.11 1.58 -3.09
N ILE A 35 5.57 1.87 -1.91
CA ILE A 35 4.22 1.48 -1.52
C ILE A 35 3.46 2.74 -1.17
N ASP A 36 2.44 3.03 -1.98
CA ASP A 36 1.54 4.15 -1.79
C ASP A 36 0.12 3.64 -1.66
N GLY A 37 -0.67 4.24 -0.78
CA GLY A 37 -2.06 3.85 -0.67
C GLY A 37 -2.78 4.31 0.59
N SER A 38 -4.03 3.87 0.69
CA SER A 38 -4.87 4.06 1.88
C SER A 38 -5.22 2.71 2.47
N GLY A 39 -5.22 2.62 3.80
CA GLY A 39 -5.53 1.40 4.53
C GLY A 39 -4.36 0.83 5.30
N GLY A 40 -4.48 -0.42 5.77
CA GLY A 40 -3.47 -1.07 6.58
C GLY A 40 -2.58 -2.02 5.78
N VAL A 41 -1.28 -1.91 5.96
CA VAL A 41 -0.29 -2.81 5.36
C VAL A 41 0.50 -3.51 6.46
N ARG A 42 0.67 -4.83 6.34
CA ARG A 42 1.51 -5.62 7.23
C ARG A 42 2.70 -6.17 6.46
N ILE A 43 3.90 -5.95 6.96
CA ILE A 43 5.15 -6.40 6.35
C ILE A 43 5.82 -7.41 7.28
N GLU A 44 5.94 -8.66 6.80
CA GLU A 44 6.66 -9.74 7.49
C GLU A 44 7.94 -10.15 6.73
N GLY A 45 8.07 -9.73 5.48
CA GLY A 45 9.24 -9.94 4.64
C GLY A 45 10.27 -8.82 4.70
N ALA A 46 11.14 -8.77 3.70
CA ALA A 46 12.09 -7.68 3.50
C ALA A 46 11.53 -6.64 2.54
N PHE A 47 11.58 -5.38 2.93
CA PHE A 47 11.14 -4.26 2.12
C PHE A 47 12.25 -3.22 2.01
N GLU A 48 12.53 -2.76 0.78
CA GLU A 48 13.47 -1.67 0.51
C GLU A 48 12.84 -0.62 -0.39
N GLY A 49 12.82 0.65 0.05
CA GLY A 49 12.30 1.74 -0.78
C GLY A 49 11.59 2.85 0.00
N GLU A 50 10.42 3.26 -0.46
CA GLU A 50 9.62 4.31 0.18
C GLU A 50 8.24 3.80 0.55
N ILE A 51 7.71 4.31 1.67
CA ILE A 51 6.36 3.95 2.13
C ILE A 51 5.58 5.24 2.39
N ALA A 52 4.44 5.38 1.72
CA ALA A 52 3.52 6.50 1.89
C ALA A 52 2.09 5.99 2.06
N LEU A 53 1.64 5.84 3.29
CA LEU A 53 0.36 5.23 3.62
C LEU A 53 -0.57 6.19 4.37
N ARG A 54 -1.80 6.32 3.91
CA ARG A 54 -2.88 6.95 4.68
C ARG A 54 -3.60 5.90 5.51
N GLY A 55 -2.91 5.39 6.53
CA GLY A 55 -3.45 4.34 7.36
C GLY A 55 -2.41 3.73 8.26
N MET A 56 -2.55 2.44 8.55
CA MET A 56 -1.71 1.73 9.50
C MET A 56 -0.63 0.91 8.80
N LEU A 57 0.62 1.09 9.21
CA LEU A 57 1.74 0.23 8.86
C LEU A 57 2.09 -0.67 10.04
N VAL A 58 2.10 -1.97 9.83
CA VAL A 58 2.53 -2.96 10.83
C VAL A 58 3.76 -3.68 10.31
N VAL A 59 4.88 -3.56 10.99
CA VAL A 59 6.08 -4.34 10.70
C VAL A 59 6.12 -5.52 11.67
N GLY A 60 5.93 -6.72 11.14
CA GLY A 60 5.97 -7.96 11.93
C GLY A 60 7.37 -8.28 12.46
N GLU A 61 7.48 -9.21 13.40
CA GLU A 61 8.75 -9.57 14.07
C GLU A 61 9.83 -10.07 13.10
N THR A 62 9.43 -10.74 12.04
CA THR A 62 10.33 -11.21 10.97
C THR A 62 10.59 -10.14 9.90
N GLY A 63 9.81 -9.06 9.92
CA GLY A 63 9.87 -7.97 8.96
C GLY A 63 11.16 -7.15 9.07
N ARG A 64 11.73 -6.87 7.92
CA ARG A 64 12.89 -5.97 7.78
C ARG A 64 12.57 -4.89 6.78
N VAL A 65 12.49 -3.67 7.25
CA VAL A 65 12.16 -2.50 6.43
C VAL A 65 13.37 -1.59 6.36
N THR A 66 13.85 -1.32 5.15
CA THR A 66 14.92 -0.36 4.89
C THR A 66 14.38 0.72 3.97
N CYS A 67 14.03 1.86 4.54
CA CYS A 67 13.41 2.95 3.79
C CYS A 67 14.16 4.25 4.03
N GLN A 68 14.20 5.12 3.04
CA GLN A 68 14.65 6.49 3.24
C GLN A 68 13.61 7.29 4.03
N ASN A 69 12.33 7.14 3.61
CA ASN A 69 11.21 7.80 4.27
C ASN A 69 10.04 6.83 4.42
N VAL A 70 9.51 6.77 5.63
CA VAL A 70 8.26 6.09 5.95
C VAL A 70 7.25 7.14 6.40
N ARG A 71 6.17 7.28 5.67
CA ARG A 71 5.06 8.19 6.00
C ARG A 71 3.80 7.36 6.22
N ALA A 72 3.24 7.42 7.41
CA ALA A 72 1.99 6.72 7.71
C ALA A 72 1.26 7.41 8.87
N ASN A 73 -0.06 7.21 9.00
CA ASN A 73 -0.80 7.75 10.14
C ASN A 73 -0.41 7.00 11.42
N THR A 74 -0.40 5.68 11.38
CA THR A 74 -0.05 4.84 12.52
C THR A 74 1.02 3.85 12.10
N VAL A 75 2.10 3.76 12.84
CA VAL A 75 3.19 2.78 12.60
C VAL A 75 3.36 1.90 13.83
N ILE A 76 3.28 0.59 13.65
CA ILE A 76 3.54 -0.40 14.70
C ILE A 76 4.74 -1.23 14.28
N VAL A 77 5.79 -1.21 15.08
CA VAL A 77 7.05 -1.89 14.78
C VAL A 77 7.29 -3.02 15.77
N ALA A 78 7.26 -4.27 15.29
CA ALA A 78 7.69 -5.45 16.04
C ALA A 78 9.00 -6.04 15.47
N GLY A 79 9.38 -5.67 14.25
CA GLY A 79 10.60 -6.12 13.58
C GLY A 79 11.70 -5.05 13.51
N ALA A 80 12.48 -5.10 12.44
CA ALA A 80 13.61 -4.21 12.21
C ALA A 80 13.26 -3.14 11.18
N VAL A 81 13.40 -1.86 11.55
CA VAL A 81 13.18 -0.72 10.65
C VAL A 81 14.43 0.15 10.61
N ARG A 82 14.85 0.52 9.39
CA ARG A 82 15.96 1.47 9.16
C ARG A 82 15.49 2.58 8.25
N GLY A 83 15.64 3.83 8.72
CA GLY A 83 15.32 5.04 7.95
C GLY A 83 14.52 6.04 8.75
N ASN A 84 14.06 7.08 8.07
CA ASN A 84 13.31 8.16 8.69
C ASN A 84 11.82 7.81 8.75
N ILE A 85 11.22 7.96 9.91
CA ILE A 85 9.81 7.66 10.13
C ILE A 85 9.07 8.95 10.44
N THR A 86 8.08 9.29 9.65
CA THR A 86 7.17 10.42 9.87
C THR A 86 5.75 9.87 10.07
N THR A 87 5.23 10.00 11.27
CA THR A 87 3.94 9.39 11.62
C THR A 87 3.21 10.20 12.70
N GLN A 88 1.89 10.09 12.75
CA GLN A 88 1.14 10.68 13.86
C GLN A 88 1.26 9.84 15.13
N LYS A 89 1.22 8.51 14.99
CA LYS A 89 1.36 7.59 16.12
C LYS A 89 2.40 6.52 15.83
N LEU A 90 3.43 6.43 16.65
CA LEU A 90 4.42 5.36 16.60
C LEU A 90 4.32 4.47 17.83
N GLU A 91 4.20 3.17 17.60
CA GLU A 91 4.23 2.15 18.64
C GLU A 91 5.35 1.15 18.34
N ILE A 92 6.29 1.01 19.26
CA ILE A 92 7.38 0.03 19.13
C ILE A 92 7.14 -1.08 20.14
N ARG A 93 6.98 -2.29 19.64
CA ARG A 93 6.81 -3.50 20.42
C ARG A 93 8.13 -3.98 21.03
N SER A 94 8.04 -4.88 22.00
CA SER A 94 9.21 -5.42 22.73
C SER A 94 10.30 -6.03 21.86
N SER A 95 9.92 -6.62 20.73
CA SER A 95 10.86 -7.16 19.71
C SER A 95 11.30 -6.14 18.66
N GLY A 96 10.70 -4.92 18.66
CA GLY A 96 10.93 -3.88 17.66
C GLY A 96 12.30 -3.21 17.78
N ARG A 97 12.93 -3.03 16.65
CA ARG A 97 14.22 -2.36 16.54
C ARG A 97 14.17 -1.28 15.47
N VAL A 98 14.39 -0.04 15.84
CA VAL A 98 14.35 1.12 14.95
C VAL A 98 15.71 1.82 14.91
N TRP A 99 16.20 2.07 13.70
CA TRP A 99 17.42 2.86 13.46
C TRP A 99 17.08 3.99 12.50
N GLY A 100 17.21 5.22 12.97
CA GLY A 100 16.99 6.44 12.19
C GLY A 100 16.19 7.48 12.96
N ASP A 101 15.83 8.55 12.26
CA ASP A 101 15.14 9.68 12.86
C ASP A 101 13.63 9.46 12.83
N VAL A 102 12.97 9.85 13.91
CA VAL A 102 11.53 9.68 14.08
C VAL A 102 10.88 11.03 14.34
N VAL A 103 9.88 11.37 13.54
CA VAL A 103 9.00 12.52 13.74
C VAL A 103 7.59 12.01 14.01
N THR A 104 7.05 12.30 15.20
CA THR A 104 5.75 11.76 15.61
C THR A 104 5.01 12.69 16.55
N THR A 105 3.67 12.60 16.54
CA THR A 105 2.84 13.31 17.53
C THR A 105 2.68 12.49 18.81
N ALA A 106 2.55 11.17 18.70
CA ALA A 106 2.38 10.27 19.82
C ALA A 106 3.35 9.10 19.74
N PHE A 107 4.06 8.83 20.82
CA PHE A 107 5.07 7.79 20.90
C PHE A 107 4.80 6.82 22.04
N VAL A 108 4.76 5.52 21.74
CA VAL A 108 4.55 4.44 22.70
C VAL A 108 5.63 3.38 22.49
N THR A 109 6.30 2.96 23.55
CA THR A 109 7.27 1.86 23.50
C THR A 109 6.95 0.82 24.56
N GLU A 110 7.10 -0.44 24.18
CA GLU A 110 7.06 -1.56 25.11
C GLU A 110 8.45 -1.84 25.70
N GLU A 111 8.49 -2.48 26.85
CA GLU A 111 9.74 -2.93 27.46
C GLU A 111 10.48 -3.93 26.56
N GLY A 112 11.76 -3.71 26.31
CA GLY A 112 12.57 -4.49 25.37
C GLY A 112 12.73 -3.89 23.98
N ALA A 113 11.96 -2.85 23.65
CA ALA A 113 12.10 -2.14 22.39
C ALA A 113 13.45 -1.41 22.29
N PHE A 114 14.01 -1.38 21.09
CA PHE A 114 15.26 -0.71 20.81
C PHE A 114 15.07 0.41 19.78
N LEU A 115 15.50 1.62 20.14
CA LEU A 115 15.51 2.75 19.22
C LEU A 115 16.88 3.43 19.26
N ARG A 116 17.43 3.70 18.07
CA ARG A 116 18.67 4.43 17.89
C ARG A 116 18.50 5.50 16.82
N GLY A 117 18.48 6.76 17.23
CA GLY A 117 18.30 7.93 16.36
C GLY A 117 17.77 9.11 17.16
N GLN A 118 17.30 10.12 16.45
CA GLN A 118 16.67 11.29 17.05
C GLN A 118 15.15 11.14 17.02
N ILE A 119 14.50 11.46 18.12
CA ILE A 119 13.04 11.54 18.18
C ILE A 119 12.66 13.02 18.27
N ARG A 120 11.83 13.46 17.33
CA ARG A 120 11.19 14.77 17.37
C ARG A 120 9.69 14.55 17.57
N MET A 121 9.17 15.15 18.62
CA MET A 121 7.73 15.18 18.85
C MET A 121 7.20 16.53 18.39
N GLU A 122 6.23 16.50 17.49
CA GLU A 122 5.55 17.67 16.95
C GLU A 122 4.08 17.57 17.26
N GLU A 123 3.40 18.69 17.57
CA GLU A 123 1.97 18.69 17.88
C GLU A 123 1.10 18.30 16.66
N THR A 124 1.59 18.59 15.45
CA THR A 124 0.94 18.25 14.21
C THR A 124 1.98 17.78 13.19
N VAL A 125 1.88 16.55 12.77
CA VAL A 125 2.71 16.02 11.69
C VAL A 125 1.89 16.07 10.40
N GLU A 126 2.24 16.97 9.49
CA GLU A 126 1.68 16.98 8.15
C GLU A 126 2.32 15.86 7.35
N LEU A 127 1.54 14.83 7.10
CA LEU A 127 1.91 13.79 6.17
C LEU A 127 1.59 14.35 4.78
N ASP A 128 2.60 14.86 4.07
CA ASP A 128 2.50 15.24 2.65
C ASP A 128 2.28 13.97 1.81
N LEU A 129 1.11 13.39 1.98
CA LEU A 129 0.63 12.30 1.18
C LEU A 129 -0.20 12.92 0.05
N GLU A 130 0.31 12.91 -1.17
CA GLU A 130 -0.50 13.27 -2.33
C GLU A 130 -1.81 12.48 -2.30
N PRO A 131 -2.96 13.12 -2.58
CA PRO A 131 -4.22 12.40 -2.66
C PRO A 131 -4.05 11.29 -3.69
N ALA A 132 -4.21 10.04 -3.27
CA ALA A 132 -4.33 8.95 -4.22
C ALA A 132 -5.36 9.38 -5.28
N PRO A 133 -5.05 9.26 -6.59
CA PRO A 133 -6.02 9.60 -7.62
C PRO A 133 -7.28 8.80 -7.30
N GLU A 134 -8.34 9.52 -6.92
CA GLU A 134 -9.65 8.92 -6.81
C GLU A 134 -9.94 8.38 -8.21
N THR A 135 -9.83 7.08 -8.37
CA THR A 135 -10.41 6.38 -9.50
C THR A 135 -11.92 6.56 -9.38
N THR A 136 -12.39 7.72 -9.82
CA THR A 136 -13.76 7.84 -10.25
C THR A 136 -14.01 6.66 -11.19
N PRO A 137 -15.04 5.85 -10.95
CA PRO A 137 -15.45 4.87 -11.95
C PRO A 137 -15.83 5.68 -13.18
N SER A 138 -14.90 5.82 -14.12
CA SER A 138 -15.22 6.34 -15.45
C SER A 138 -16.23 5.40 -16.02
N GLU A 139 -17.42 5.89 -16.06
CA GLU A 139 -18.54 5.46 -16.88
C GLU A 139 -18.06 5.19 -18.31
N ALA A 140 -17.52 4.00 -18.52
CA ALA A 140 -17.24 3.45 -19.83
C ALA A 140 -18.40 2.55 -20.22
N ALA A 141 -19.58 3.13 -20.32
CA ALA A 141 -20.71 2.56 -21.01
C ALA A 141 -21.04 3.45 -22.19
N GLN A 142 -20.23 3.37 -23.23
CA GLN A 142 -20.70 3.60 -24.60
C GLN A 142 -20.02 2.58 -25.49
N ALA A 143 -20.65 1.44 -25.56
CA ALA A 143 -20.47 0.49 -26.64
C ALA A 143 -20.99 1.14 -27.90
N GLU A 144 -20.13 1.64 -28.74
CA GLU A 144 -20.46 1.82 -30.14
C GLU A 144 -20.10 0.55 -30.89
N SER A 145 -21.16 -0.14 -31.17
CA SER A 145 -21.46 -0.93 -32.34
C SER A 145 -20.67 -0.45 -33.58
N ILE A 146 -19.65 -1.18 -33.97
CA ILE A 146 -19.10 -1.08 -35.30
C ILE A 146 -19.17 -2.46 -35.95
N ALA A 147 -20.15 -2.50 -36.81
CA ALA A 147 -20.37 -3.31 -38.02
C ALA A 147 -19.32 -4.38 -38.36
N SER A 148 -19.84 -5.55 -38.44
CA SER A 148 -19.41 -6.67 -39.27
C SER A 148 -18.83 -6.24 -40.60
N THR A 149 -17.55 -6.49 -40.82
CA THR A 149 -17.03 -6.58 -42.19
C THR A 149 -16.60 -8.01 -42.42
N PRO A 150 -17.19 -8.69 -43.43
CA PRO A 150 -16.83 -10.08 -43.71
C PRO A 150 -15.43 -10.16 -44.33
N ILE A 151 -14.64 -11.01 -43.76
CA ILE A 151 -13.33 -11.39 -44.31
C ILE A 151 -13.63 -12.22 -45.56
N VAL A 152 -13.40 -11.62 -46.72
CA VAL A 152 -13.32 -12.34 -47.99
C VAL A 152 -11.95 -13.03 -48.03
N MET A 153 -11.98 -14.35 -48.00
CA MET A 153 -10.86 -15.19 -48.43
C MET A 153 -10.72 -15.10 -49.94
N PRO A 154 -9.54 -14.87 -50.49
CA PRO A 154 -9.26 -15.37 -51.84
C PRO A 154 -8.55 -16.71 -51.69
N ASP A 155 -9.27 -17.72 -52.11
CA ASP A 155 -8.75 -18.97 -52.59
C ASP A 155 -8.00 -18.70 -53.93
N GLN A 156 -6.75 -19.02 -53.99
CA GLN A 156 -6.06 -19.27 -55.27
C GLN A 156 -4.96 -20.31 -55.05
N LEU A 157 -5.30 -21.49 -55.56
CA LEU A 157 -4.41 -22.52 -56.00
C LEU A 157 -3.42 -21.98 -57.07
N SER A 158 -2.20 -22.38 -57.01
CA SER A 158 -1.42 -23.04 -58.12
C SER A 158 0.04 -23.16 -57.69
N GLU A 159 0.42 -24.42 -57.59
CA GLU A 159 1.38 -25.11 -58.49
C GLU A 159 2.85 -24.64 -58.50
N GLY A 160 3.64 -25.57 -58.01
CA GLY A 160 4.76 -26.09 -58.79
C GLY A 160 6.03 -25.28 -58.80
N THR A 161 7.01 -25.79 -58.16
CA THR A 161 8.25 -26.14 -58.86
C THR A 161 9.32 -26.61 -57.89
N THR A 162 9.65 -27.86 -58.07
CA THR A 162 10.86 -28.58 -57.64
C THR A 162 12.14 -27.84 -58.06
N ARG A 163 13.09 -27.66 -57.14
CA ARG A 163 14.53 -27.70 -57.50
C ARG A 163 15.39 -27.83 -56.22
N LYS A 164 15.81 -29.07 -56.02
CA LYS A 164 17.19 -29.60 -56.24
C LYS A 164 18.28 -29.01 -55.35
N VAL A 165 18.67 -29.85 -54.41
CA VAL A 165 19.91 -29.82 -53.63
C VAL A 165 21.13 -29.89 -54.57
N PRO A 166 22.24 -29.27 -54.23
CA PRO A 166 23.47 -30.04 -54.23
C PRO A 166 24.28 -29.98 -52.92
N ARG A 167 24.68 -31.15 -52.49
CA ARG A 167 25.84 -31.44 -51.65
C ARG A 167 27.11 -30.96 -52.32
N ARG A 168 28.05 -30.42 -51.53
CA ARG A 168 29.51 -30.62 -51.62
C ARG A 168 30.16 -29.77 -50.50
N LYS A 169 31.11 -30.13 -49.87
CA LYS A 169 32.14 -31.15 -49.54
C LYS A 169 32.70 -30.75 -48.21
#